data_5e3f7d5494533d5ed8f2b83de64ad399
#
_entry.id   5e3f7d5494533d5ed8f2b83de64ad399
#
_cell.length_a   1.000
_cell.length_b   1.000
_cell.length_c   1.000
_cell.angle_alpha   90.00
_cell.angle_beta   90.00
_cell.angle_gamma   90.00
#
_symmetry.space_group_name_H-M   'P 1'
#
loop_
_entity.id
_entity.type
_entity.pdbx_description
1 polymer ?
#
loop_
_entity_poly.entity_id
_entity_poly.type
_entity_poly.pdbx_seq_one_letter_code
_entity_poly.pdbx_strand_id
1 'polypeptide(L)'
;MVAKLRKIDFGDGNIPLRDFLAFEKIITDRRSVYSVSLGRVKNREEIKAFLQKTKKLKNHHKATHHSWAVRISNDGVIYESKNDDGETGAGNVILRILQKKNMINTIVCVTRWYGGIKLEADRFRHIQDATLYVIEEAL
;
A
#
# COMPACT_ATOMS: atom_id res chain seq x y z
N MET A 1 4.77 -17.69 3.46
CA MET A 1 6.12 -17.17 3.16
C MET A 1 6.04 -15.86 2.39
N VAL A 2 6.92 -14.95 2.69
CA VAL A 2 6.95 -13.62 2.08
C VAL A 2 7.86 -13.61 0.87
N ALA A 3 7.35 -13.14 -0.26
CA ALA A 3 8.14 -12.91 -1.46
C ALA A 3 8.45 -11.41 -1.55
N LYS A 4 9.73 -11.07 -1.68
CA LYS A 4 10.19 -9.69 -1.72
C LYS A 4 10.51 -9.30 -3.15
N LEU A 5 9.87 -8.21 -3.63
CA LEU A 5 10.17 -7.60 -4.91
C LEU A 5 10.71 -6.20 -4.66
N ARG A 6 11.95 -5.95 -5.05
CA ARG A 6 12.57 -4.65 -4.90
C ARG A 6 13.24 -4.25 -6.21
N LYS A 7 12.69 -3.23 -6.85
CA LYS A 7 13.22 -2.78 -8.14
C LYS A 7 12.73 -1.38 -8.48
N ILE A 8 13.44 -0.72 -9.38
CA ILE A 8 12.93 0.47 -10.04
C ILE A 8 12.14 -0.03 -11.25
N ASP A 9 10.92 0.45 -11.40
CA ASP A 9 10.02 -0.01 -12.42
C ASP A 9 9.36 1.15 -13.13
N PHE A 10 8.66 0.85 -14.21
CA PHE A 10 7.94 1.84 -14.98
C PHE A 10 6.45 1.51 -14.97
N GLY A 11 5.63 2.51 -14.63
CA GLY A 11 4.20 2.43 -14.77
C GLY A 11 3.77 2.66 -16.20
N ASP A 12 2.46 2.76 -16.43
CA ASP A 12 1.93 3.09 -17.75
C ASP A 12 2.46 4.45 -18.20
N GLY A 13 2.75 4.57 -19.50
CA GLY A 13 3.32 5.78 -20.06
C GLY A 13 4.79 6.00 -19.73
N ASN A 14 5.48 4.94 -19.28
CA ASN A 14 6.90 4.98 -18.93
C ASN A 14 7.20 5.92 -17.76
N ILE A 15 6.26 6.05 -16.82
CA ILE A 15 6.49 6.82 -15.60
C ILE A 15 7.34 5.98 -14.65
N PRO A 16 8.52 6.45 -14.25
CA PRO A 16 9.37 5.67 -13.37
C PRO A 16 8.79 5.56 -11.96
N LEU A 17 8.83 4.35 -11.40
CA LEU A 17 8.42 4.09 -10.04
C LEU A 17 9.65 3.75 -9.21
N ARG A 18 10.00 4.63 -8.29
CA ARG A 18 11.20 4.47 -7.47
C ARG A 18 10.91 3.64 -6.24
N ASP A 19 11.89 2.84 -5.87
CA ASP A 19 11.84 2.07 -4.63
C ASP A 19 10.56 1.27 -4.47
N PHE A 20 10.07 0.70 -5.58
CA PHE A 20 8.88 -0.13 -5.53
C PHE A 20 9.19 -1.41 -4.74
N LEU A 21 8.49 -1.60 -3.62
CA LEU A 21 8.58 -2.79 -2.79
C LEU A 21 7.22 -3.46 -2.75
N ALA A 22 7.22 -4.78 -2.86
CA ALA A 22 5.99 -5.54 -2.70
C ALA A 22 6.29 -6.82 -1.93
N PHE A 23 5.48 -7.07 -0.90
CA PHE A 23 5.59 -8.25 -0.06
C PHE A 23 4.27 -8.98 -0.11
N GLU A 24 4.29 -10.19 -0.63
CA GLU A 24 3.07 -10.97 -0.84
C GLU A 24 2.78 -11.87 0.34
N LYS A 25 1.48 -11.96 0.68
CA LYS A 25 0.96 -12.91 1.67
C LYS A 25 1.66 -12.82 3.02
N ILE A 26 1.86 -11.59 3.50
CA ILE A 26 2.58 -11.38 4.76
C ILE A 26 1.72 -11.67 5.97
N ILE A 27 0.40 -11.64 5.85
CA ILE A 27 -0.53 -11.94 6.94
C ILE A 27 -1.63 -12.82 6.39
N THR A 28 -1.96 -13.88 7.12
CA THR A 28 -3.13 -14.72 6.84
C THR A 28 -3.88 -14.89 8.15
N ASP A 29 -5.17 -14.58 8.16
CA ASP A 29 -6.03 -14.71 9.33
C ASP A 29 -7.42 -15.07 8.87
N ARG A 30 -7.97 -16.13 9.43
CA ARG A 30 -9.33 -16.62 9.12
C ARG A 30 -9.57 -16.61 7.61
N ARG A 31 -8.61 -17.14 6.84
CA ARG A 31 -8.59 -17.24 5.38
C ARG A 31 -8.46 -15.92 4.63
N SER A 32 -8.49 -14.79 5.29
CA SER A 32 -8.12 -13.53 4.65
C SER A 32 -6.61 -13.45 4.51
N VAL A 33 -6.17 -12.93 3.36
CA VAL A 33 -4.74 -12.81 3.05
C VAL A 33 -4.44 -11.35 2.75
N TYR A 34 -3.32 -10.87 3.27
CA TYR A 34 -2.87 -9.48 3.08
C TYR A 34 -1.51 -9.46 2.41
N SER A 35 -1.39 -8.57 1.44
CA SER A 35 -0.10 -8.20 0.84
C SER A 35 0.06 -6.69 0.99
N VAL A 36 1.28 -6.19 0.87
CA VAL A 36 1.55 -4.77 1.01
C VAL A 36 2.60 -4.32 0.01
N SER A 37 2.43 -3.12 -0.52
CA SER A 37 3.39 -2.51 -1.42
C SER A 37 3.65 -1.06 -1.03
N LEU A 38 4.83 -0.57 -1.39
CA LEU A 38 5.26 0.80 -1.13
C LEU A 38 5.99 1.32 -2.36
N GLY A 39 5.85 2.60 -2.63
CA GLY A 39 6.61 3.26 -3.69
C GLY A 39 6.90 4.70 -3.33
N ARG A 40 7.90 5.27 -4.00
CA ARG A 40 8.20 6.71 -3.89
C ARG A 40 7.48 7.42 -5.02
N VAL A 41 6.68 8.42 -4.67
CA VAL A 41 5.85 9.14 -5.64
C VAL A 41 5.95 10.65 -5.38
N LYS A 42 5.95 11.44 -6.45
CA LYS A 42 6.10 12.90 -6.37
C LYS A 42 4.85 13.65 -6.81
N ASN A 43 3.95 13.00 -7.52
CA ASN A 43 2.78 13.66 -8.13
C ASN A 43 1.67 12.64 -8.37
N ARG A 44 0.53 13.14 -8.84
CA ARG A 44 -0.65 12.31 -9.09
C ARG A 44 -0.42 11.26 -10.17
N GLU A 45 0.38 11.56 -11.17
CA GLU A 45 0.66 10.61 -12.24
C GLU A 45 1.45 9.42 -11.70
N GLU A 46 2.40 9.67 -10.82
CA GLU A 46 3.17 8.61 -10.18
C GLU A 46 2.32 7.79 -9.21
N ILE A 47 1.36 8.42 -8.51
CA ILE A 47 0.39 7.69 -7.69
C ILE A 47 -0.38 6.70 -8.57
N LYS A 48 -0.90 7.17 -9.70
CA LYS A 48 -1.65 6.34 -10.63
C LYS A 48 -0.81 5.19 -11.17
N ALA A 49 0.43 5.49 -11.55
CA ALA A 49 1.35 4.48 -12.06
C ALA A 49 1.66 3.40 -10.99
N PHE A 50 1.86 3.82 -9.74
CA PHE A 50 2.06 2.91 -8.63
C PHE A 50 0.86 1.97 -8.44
N LEU A 51 -0.34 2.52 -8.43
CA LEU A 51 -1.55 1.73 -8.22
C LEU A 51 -1.77 0.75 -9.37
N GLN A 52 -1.50 1.15 -10.60
CA GLN A 52 -1.59 0.26 -11.75
C GLN A 52 -0.57 -0.87 -11.65
N LYS A 53 0.65 -0.56 -11.25
CA LYS A 53 1.69 -1.57 -11.06
C LYS A 53 1.31 -2.57 -9.98
N THR A 54 0.80 -2.08 -8.85
CA THR A 54 0.37 -2.94 -7.74
C THR A 54 -0.73 -3.90 -8.21
N LYS A 55 -1.71 -3.40 -8.94
CA LYS A 55 -2.85 -4.22 -9.41
C LYS A 55 -2.44 -5.25 -10.46
N LYS A 56 -1.30 -5.07 -11.10
CA LYS A 56 -0.77 -6.03 -12.07
C LYS A 56 0.09 -7.13 -11.44
N LEU A 57 0.37 -7.06 -10.16
CA LEU A 57 1.05 -8.14 -9.47
C LEU A 57 0.18 -9.39 -9.49
N LYS A 58 0.84 -10.55 -9.38
CA LYS A 58 0.15 -11.85 -9.51
C LYS A 58 -1.06 -11.93 -8.57
N ASN A 59 -2.22 -12.25 -9.15
CA ASN A 59 -3.50 -12.40 -8.45
C ASN A 59 -4.08 -11.14 -7.83
N HIS A 60 -3.41 -9.98 -7.94
CA HIS A 60 -3.89 -8.75 -7.31
C HIS A 60 -5.19 -8.24 -7.94
N HIS A 61 -5.42 -8.53 -9.23
CA HIS A 61 -6.69 -8.15 -9.89
C HIS A 61 -7.90 -8.87 -9.30
N LYS A 62 -7.69 -9.97 -8.58
CA LYS A 62 -8.75 -10.74 -7.91
C LYS A 62 -8.95 -10.33 -6.46
N ALA A 63 -8.16 -9.39 -5.97
CA ALA A 63 -8.25 -8.97 -4.57
C ALA A 63 -9.56 -8.24 -4.30
N THR A 64 -9.99 -8.31 -3.05
CA THR A 64 -11.22 -7.68 -2.59
C THR A 64 -11.02 -6.17 -2.39
N HIS A 65 -9.89 -5.78 -1.82
CA HIS A 65 -9.60 -4.38 -1.49
C HIS A 65 -8.15 -4.04 -1.78
N HIS A 66 -7.93 -2.81 -2.28
CA HIS A 66 -6.61 -2.18 -2.40
C HIS A 66 -6.67 -0.84 -1.68
N SER A 67 -6.47 -0.85 -0.37
CA SER A 67 -6.51 0.37 0.44
C SER A 67 -5.16 1.07 0.39
N TRP A 68 -5.15 2.39 0.29
CA TRP A 68 -3.88 3.10 0.19
C TRP A 68 -3.94 4.49 0.79
N ALA A 69 -2.76 5.02 1.07
CA ALA A 69 -2.58 6.41 1.47
C ALA A 69 -1.24 6.92 0.98
N VAL A 70 -1.15 8.23 0.77
CA VAL A 70 0.03 8.88 0.21
C VAL A 70 0.26 10.24 0.89
N ARG A 71 1.54 10.59 1.03
CA ARG A 71 1.96 11.93 1.44
C ARG A 71 3.01 12.43 0.47
N ILE A 72 2.81 13.64 -0.05
CA ILE A 72 3.73 14.25 -0.99
C ILE A 72 4.06 15.65 -0.48
N SER A 73 5.35 15.99 -0.47
CA SER A 73 5.81 17.34 -0.16
C SER A 73 6.04 18.09 -1.47
N ASN A 74 5.42 19.25 -1.60
CA ASN A 74 5.51 20.09 -2.78
C ASN A 74 5.76 21.52 -2.30
N ASP A 75 7.00 21.99 -2.45
CA ASP A 75 7.41 23.34 -2.02
C ASP A 75 6.98 23.65 -0.58
N GLY A 76 7.19 22.70 0.33
CA GLY A 76 6.84 22.85 1.74
C GLY A 76 5.38 22.60 2.07
N VAL A 77 4.54 22.36 1.07
CA VAL A 77 3.12 22.02 1.27
C VAL A 77 2.97 20.52 1.20
N ILE A 78 2.32 19.94 2.21
CA ILE A 78 2.08 18.50 2.27
C ILE A 78 0.71 18.21 1.67
N TYR A 79 0.70 17.41 0.60
CA TYR A 79 -0.51 16.86 0.00
C TYR A 79 -0.71 15.45 0.54
N GLU A 80 -1.92 15.17 0.99
CA GLU A 80 -2.29 13.85 1.50
C GLU A 80 -3.54 13.36 0.81
N SER A 81 -3.56 12.08 0.49
CA SER A 81 -4.74 11.43 -0.08
C SER A 81 -4.82 9.99 0.40
N LYS A 82 -6.00 9.43 0.39
CA LYS A 82 -6.24 8.05 0.82
C LYS A 82 -7.47 7.49 0.13
N ASN A 83 -7.54 6.17 0.12
CA ASN A 83 -8.72 5.46 -0.40
C ASN A 83 -8.85 4.13 0.34
N ASP A 84 -10.03 3.89 0.91
CA ASP A 84 -10.33 2.64 1.62
C ASP A 84 -10.58 1.48 0.65
N ASP A 85 -11.07 1.77 -0.53
CA ASP A 85 -11.47 0.76 -1.52
C ASP A 85 -12.35 -0.33 -0.91
N GLY A 86 -13.34 0.09 -0.13
CA GLY A 86 -14.30 -0.80 0.51
C GLY A 86 -13.87 -1.36 1.87
N GLU A 87 -12.61 -1.22 2.26
CA GLU A 87 -12.11 -1.61 3.58
C GLU A 87 -12.22 -0.39 4.51
N THR A 88 -13.41 -0.14 5.01
CA THR A 88 -13.73 1.09 5.76
C THR A 88 -12.71 1.41 6.85
N GLY A 89 -12.12 2.59 6.77
CA GLY A 89 -11.13 3.07 7.74
C GLY A 89 -9.68 2.72 7.43
N ALA A 90 -9.44 1.82 6.48
CA ALA A 90 -8.08 1.33 6.18
C ALA A 90 -7.16 2.45 5.68
N GLY A 91 -7.65 3.30 4.78
CA GLY A 91 -6.86 4.41 4.27
C GLY A 91 -6.37 5.33 5.37
N ASN A 92 -7.22 5.59 6.35
CA ASN A 92 -6.88 6.46 7.47
C ASN A 92 -5.82 5.81 8.40
N VAL A 93 -5.90 4.51 8.62
CA VAL A 93 -4.89 3.78 9.40
C VAL A 93 -3.53 3.93 8.73
N ILE A 94 -3.46 3.72 7.42
CA ILE A 94 -2.21 3.84 6.67
C ILE A 94 -1.68 5.27 6.74
N LEU A 95 -2.55 6.26 6.50
CA LEU A 95 -2.14 7.67 6.50
C LEU A 95 -1.56 8.10 7.84
N ARG A 96 -2.20 7.70 8.95
CA ARG A 96 -1.71 8.04 10.28
C ARG A 96 -0.32 7.51 10.54
N ILE A 97 -0.01 6.32 10.04
CA ILE A 97 1.32 5.73 10.20
C ILE A 97 2.34 6.52 9.38
N LEU A 98 2.01 6.87 8.13
CA LEU A 98 2.89 7.70 7.32
C LEU A 98 3.17 9.04 7.99
N GLN A 99 2.17 9.64 8.62
CA GLN A 99 2.32 10.89 9.37
C GLN A 99 3.24 10.71 10.57
N LYS A 100 3.00 9.69 11.38
CA LYS A 100 3.81 9.41 12.58
C LYS A 100 5.26 9.11 12.25
N LYS A 101 5.50 8.41 11.16
CA LYS A 101 6.85 8.08 10.70
C LYS A 101 7.49 9.18 9.90
N ASN A 102 6.78 10.29 9.73
CA ASN A 102 7.23 11.45 8.96
C ASN A 102 7.68 11.08 7.55
N MET A 103 6.95 10.17 6.93
CA MET A 103 7.22 9.74 5.55
C MET A 103 6.60 10.73 4.59
N ILE A 104 7.39 11.16 3.61
CA ILE A 104 6.91 12.02 2.52
C ILE A 104 7.29 11.39 1.19
N ASN A 105 6.60 11.80 0.13
CA ASN A 105 6.81 11.27 -1.22
C ASN A 105 6.71 9.74 -1.25
N THR A 106 5.75 9.23 -0.49
CA THR A 106 5.59 7.80 -0.26
C THR A 106 4.11 7.43 -0.31
N ILE A 107 3.84 6.34 -1.01
CA ILE A 107 2.52 5.71 -1.03
C ILE A 107 2.65 4.28 -0.51
N VAL A 108 1.69 3.87 0.30
CA VAL A 108 1.57 2.48 0.76
C VAL A 108 0.20 1.97 0.38
N CYS A 109 0.16 0.76 -0.16
CA CYS A 109 -1.07 0.06 -0.52
C CYS A 109 -1.12 -1.29 0.18
N VAL A 110 -2.19 -1.54 0.92
CA VAL A 110 -2.46 -2.83 1.55
C VAL A 110 -3.55 -3.52 0.76
N THR A 111 -3.24 -4.70 0.26
CA THR A 111 -4.16 -5.49 -0.57
C THR A 111 -4.68 -6.65 0.25
N ARG A 112 -6.01 -6.85 0.22
CA ARG A 112 -6.66 -7.94 0.95
C ARG A 112 -7.51 -8.80 0.05
N TRP A 113 -7.36 -10.11 0.20
CA TRP A 113 -8.28 -11.12 -0.34
C TRP A 113 -9.15 -11.61 0.81
N TYR A 114 -10.43 -11.29 0.76
CA TYR A 114 -11.38 -11.71 1.79
C TYR A 114 -11.58 -13.22 1.78
N GLY A 115 -11.47 -13.84 2.95
CA GLY A 115 -11.57 -15.30 3.09
C GLY A 115 -12.95 -15.84 3.49
N GLY A 116 -13.96 -14.98 3.49
CA GLY A 116 -15.32 -15.39 3.83
C GLY A 116 -15.67 -15.31 5.31
N ILE A 117 -14.71 -14.98 6.16
CA ILE A 117 -14.91 -14.84 7.61
C ILE A 117 -14.57 -13.42 8.01
N LYS A 118 -15.49 -12.73 8.68
CA LYS A 118 -15.27 -11.35 9.12
C LYS A 118 -14.20 -11.29 10.19
N LEU A 119 -13.28 -10.36 10.04
CA LEU A 119 -12.18 -10.15 10.99
C LEU A 119 -12.53 -9.13 12.08
N GLU A 120 -13.63 -8.41 11.90
CA GLU A 120 -14.09 -7.37 12.83
C GLU A 120 -12.99 -6.33 13.09
N ALA A 121 -12.68 -6.03 14.35
CA ALA A 121 -11.68 -5.04 14.71
C ALA A 121 -10.25 -5.49 14.35
N ASP A 122 -10.00 -6.78 14.21
CA ASP A 122 -8.66 -7.29 13.89
C ASP A 122 -8.14 -6.83 12.54
N ARG A 123 -9.04 -6.46 11.61
CA ARG A 123 -8.61 -5.96 10.30
C ARG A 123 -7.77 -4.68 10.41
N PHE A 124 -8.06 -3.81 11.37
CA PHE A 124 -7.26 -2.59 11.55
C PHE A 124 -5.84 -2.90 12.01
N ARG A 125 -5.71 -3.88 12.90
CA ARG A 125 -4.39 -4.34 13.33
C ARG A 125 -3.59 -4.90 12.16
N HIS A 126 -4.23 -5.67 11.28
CA HIS A 126 -3.55 -6.22 10.11
C HIS A 126 -3.11 -5.13 9.14
N ILE A 127 -3.96 -4.11 8.90
CA ILE A 127 -3.59 -2.97 8.07
C ILE A 127 -2.38 -2.24 8.68
N GLN A 128 -2.41 -2.03 9.99
CA GLN A 128 -1.33 -1.38 10.71
C GLN A 128 -0.03 -2.19 10.62
N ASP A 129 -0.09 -3.48 10.90
CA ASP A 129 1.09 -4.34 10.88
C ASP A 129 1.70 -4.42 9.49
N ALA A 130 0.88 -4.54 8.45
CA ALA A 130 1.36 -4.58 7.08
C ALA A 130 2.06 -3.27 6.70
N THR A 131 1.46 -2.14 7.06
CA THR A 131 2.03 -0.82 6.77
C THR A 131 3.36 -0.63 7.48
N LEU A 132 3.43 -0.96 8.76
CA LEU A 132 4.68 -0.86 9.51
C LEU A 132 5.76 -1.77 8.94
N TYR A 133 5.38 -2.98 8.53
CA TYR A 133 6.31 -3.93 7.95
C TYR A 133 6.98 -3.37 6.69
N VAL A 134 6.19 -2.86 5.75
CA VAL A 134 6.77 -2.36 4.49
C VAL A 134 7.59 -1.10 4.70
N ILE A 135 7.22 -0.24 5.63
CA ILE A 135 7.99 0.95 5.94
C ILE A 135 9.36 0.57 6.51
N GLU A 136 9.41 -0.38 7.44
CA GLU A 136 10.67 -0.85 8.01
C GLU A 136 11.58 -1.44 6.94
N GLU A 137 11.03 -2.17 6.00
CA GLU A 137 11.80 -2.75 4.90
C GLU A 137 12.30 -1.68 3.92
N ALA A 138 11.64 -0.54 3.87
CA ALA A 138 12.01 0.56 2.96
C ALA A 138 13.09 1.49 3.54
N LEU A 139 13.29 1.46 4.85
CA LEU A 139 14.25 2.35 5.53
C LEU A 139 15.69 1.84 5.49
#